data_f94b1710f650a1ea46d2ee13fdfa1eb8
#
_entry.id   f94b1710f650a1ea46d2ee13fdfa1eb8
#
_cell.length_a   1.000
_cell.length_b   1.000
_cell.length_c   1.000
_cell.angle_alpha   90.00
_cell.angle_beta   90.00
_cell.angle_gamma   90.00
#
_symmetry.space_group_name_H-M   'P 1'
#
loop_
_entity.id
_entity.type
_entity.pdbx_description
1 polymer ?
#
loop_
_entity_poly.entity_id
_entity_poly.type
_entity_poly.pdbx_seq_one_letter_code
_entity_poly.pdbx_strand_id
1 'polypeptide(L)'
;MIHTAYDVMKEYLITGAELDGPYQIPVIPPIQLVSKKSIDFVSSKSRSLKGHKDLTVNFYIDDKSFLQIWNQPDQYIEHLKCFHSVCSPDFTIASGMPTALNIYNLYRNHALGFYFEILGVNIIPSVNVISPKEMPWIFDGTPHRSTVSCCTNGRVRSK
;
A
#
# COMPACT_ATOMS: atom_id res chain seq x y z
N MET A 1 12.02 8.48 -15.00
CA MET A 1 11.89 9.82 -14.38
C MET A 1 13.14 10.04 -13.53
N ILE A 2 13.88 11.13 -13.74
CA ILE A 2 15.08 11.44 -12.94
C ILE A 2 14.60 12.17 -11.69
N HIS A 3 14.66 11.50 -10.54
CA HIS A 3 14.35 12.13 -9.27
C HIS A 3 15.54 12.97 -8.83
N THR A 4 15.29 14.22 -8.48
CA THR A 4 16.35 15.08 -7.98
C THR A 4 16.73 14.69 -6.55
N ALA A 5 18.00 14.83 -6.21
CA ALA A 5 18.52 14.55 -4.85
C ALA A 5 17.83 15.40 -3.75
N TYR A 6 17.07 16.42 -4.14
CA TYR A 6 16.38 17.35 -3.24
C TYR A 6 14.92 17.00 -2.96
N ASP A 7 14.36 15.98 -3.64
CA ASP A 7 12.98 15.53 -3.38
C ASP A 7 12.92 14.62 -2.15
N VAL A 8 13.22 15.18 -1.01
CA VAL A 8 13.20 14.47 0.28
C VAL A 8 11.79 14.08 0.71
N MET A 9 10.76 14.78 0.20
CA MET A 9 9.35 14.51 0.50
C MET A 9 8.74 13.48 -0.44
N LYS A 10 9.46 13.11 -1.51
CA LYS A 10 9.02 12.13 -2.52
C LYS A 10 7.71 12.52 -3.23
N GLU A 11 7.51 13.82 -3.49
CA GLU A 11 6.32 14.32 -4.17
C GLU A 11 6.12 13.71 -5.56
N TYR A 12 7.20 13.26 -6.19
CA TYR A 12 7.15 12.57 -7.47
C TYR A 12 6.28 11.30 -7.46
N LEU A 13 6.13 10.66 -6.30
CA LEU A 13 5.29 9.45 -6.16
C LEU A 13 3.82 9.71 -6.45
N ILE A 14 3.37 10.95 -6.27
CA ILE A 14 1.96 11.33 -6.41
C ILE A 14 1.73 12.27 -7.60
N THR A 15 2.70 12.41 -8.50
CA THR A 15 2.55 13.27 -9.69
C THR A 15 1.38 12.81 -10.55
N GLY A 16 0.37 13.67 -10.68
CA GLY A 16 -0.85 13.39 -11.42
C GLY A 16 -1.93 12.62 -10.65
N ALA A 17 -1.71 12.33 -9.37
CA ALA A 17 -2.74 11.70 -8.53
C ALA A 17 -3.91 12.65 -8.26
N GLU A 18 -5.11 12.12 -8.27
CA GLU A 18 -6.26 12.73 -7.60
C GLU A 18 -6.03 12.67 -6.08
N LEU A 19 -6.43 13.71 -5.35
CA LEU A 19 -6.27 13.79 -3.90
C LEU A 19 -7.65 13.82 -3.24
N ASP A 20 -7.83 13.04 -2.19
CA ASP A 20 -9.09 12.86 -1.49
C ASP A 20 -8.99 13.25 -0.01
N GLY A 21 -10.12 13.73 0.52
CA GLY A 21 -10.29 14.11 1.92
C GLY A 21 -9.51 15.34 2.36
N PRO A 22 -9.68 15.75 3.64
CA PRO A 22 -9.06 16.97 4.17
C PRO A 22 -7.53 16.87 4.29
N TYR A 23 -6.98 15.66 4.27
CA TYR A 23 -5.55 15.40 4.35
C TYR A 23 -4.90 15.15 3.00
N GLN A 24 -5.68 15.27 1.91
CA GLN A 24 -5.20 15.16 0.54
C GLN A 24 -4.45 13.83 0.28
N ILE A 25 -5.08 12.73 0.67
CA ILE A 25 -4.54 11.39 0.45
C ILE A 25 -4.65 11.03 -1.05
N PRO A 26 -3.56 10.56 -1.69
CA PRO A 26 -3.60 10.17 -3.10
C PRO A 26 -4.58 9.03 -3.34
N VAL A 27 -5.42 9.17 -4.36
CA VAL A 27 -6.37 8.12 -4.75
C VAL A 27 -5.62 7.05 -5.55
N ILE A 28 -5.67 5.80 -5.09
CA ILE A 28 -5.21 4.67 -5.89
C ILE A 28 -6.26 4.38 -6.97
N PRO A 29 -5.90 4.23 -8.25
CA PRO A 29 -6.86 3.89 -9.29
C PRO A 29 -7.66 2.62 -8.97
N PRO A 30 -8.97 2.57 -9.29
CA PRO A 30 -9.80 1.41 -8.96
C PRO A 30 -9.39 0.17 -9.75
N ILE A 31 -9.43 -0.98 -9.09
CA ILE A 31 -9.16 -2.26 -9.71
C ILE A 31 -10.31 -3.25 -9.46
N GLN A 32 -10.68 -4.02 -10.49
CA GLN A 32 -11.64 -5.12 -10.41
C GLN A 32 -10.88 -6.43 -10.61
N LEU A 33 -10.25 -6.91 -9.56
CA LEU A 33 -9.37 -8.07 -9.64
C LEU A 33 -9.58 -8.99 -8.45
N VAL A 34 -9.83 -10.26 -8.71
CA VAL A 34 -9.94 -11.27 -7.65
C VAL A 34 -8.53 -11.62 -7.17
N SER A 35 -8.30 -11.42 -5.87
CA SER A 35 -7.05 -11.84 -5.24
C SER A 35 -6.81 -13.33 -5.45
N LYS A 36 -5.59 -13.66 -5.74
CA LYS A 36 -5.10 -15.03 -5.82
C LYS A 36 -4.52 -15.48 -4.47
N LYS A 37 -3.88 -16.62 -4.45
CA LYS A 37 -3.16 -17.10 -3.28
C LYS A 37 -2.19 -16.04 -2.77
N SER A 38 -2.26 -15.74 -1.48
CA SER A 38 -1.50 -14.64 -0.87
C SER A 38 -0.12 -15.09 -0.39
N ILE A 39 0.86 -14.22 -0.55
CA ILE A 39 2.23 -14.37 -0.05
C ILE A 39 2.71 -13.02 0.51
N ASP A 40 3.48 -13.02 1.59
CA ASP A 40 4.06 -11.79 2.11
C ASP A 40 5.23 -11.29 1.25
N PHE A 41 5.51 -9.98 1.37
CA PHE A 41 6.54 -9.32 0.57
C PHE A 41 7.94 -9.91 0.77
N VAL A 42 8.33 -10.29 2.01
CA VAL A 42 9.65 -10.88 2.27
C VAL A 42 9.79 -12.22 1.57
N SER A 43 8.79 -13.08 1.71
CA SER A 43 8.75 -14.40 1.07
C SER A 43 8.70 -14.28 -0.46
N SER A 44 8.07 -13.22 -1.00
CA SER A 44 8.00 -12.98 -2.46
C SER A 44 9.36 -12.79 -3.11
N LYS A 45 10.39 -12.42 -2.36
CA LYS A 45 11.77 -12.22 -2.86
C LYS A 45 12.51 -13.53 -3.14
N SER A 46 11.97 -14.67 -2.72
CA SER A 46 12.58 -15.96 -3.03
C SER A 46 12.64 -16.19 -4.54
N ARG A 47 13.78 -16.69 -5.03
CA ARG A 47 13.96 -16.99 -6.47
C ARG A 47 12.93 -17.99 -7.00
N SER A 48 12.52 -18.93 -6.16
CA SER A 48 11.51 -19.95 -6.52
C SER A 48 10.11 -19.38 -6.73
N LEU A 49 9.85 -18.15 -6.25
CA LEU A 49 8.54 -17.49 -6.30
C LEU A 49 8.46 -16.34 -7.29
N LYS A 50 9.57 -16.02 -7.98
CA LYS A 50 9.57 -14.96 -8.99
C LYS A 50 8.75 -15.39 -10.22
N GLY A 51 7.88 -14.49 -10.70
CA GLY A 51 7.08 -14.72 -11.90
C GLY A 51 5.82 -15.53 -11.69
N HIS A 52 5.38 -15.74 -10.46
CA HIS A 52 4.14 -16.45 -10.15
C HIS A 52 2.91 -15.54 -10.35
N LYS A 53 2.29 -15.66 -11.52
CA LYS A 53 1.06 -14.93 -11.88
C LYS A 53 -0.20 -15.46 -11.18
N ASP A 54 -0.09 -16.42 -10.31
CA ASP A 54 -1.14 -16.95 -9.43
C ASP A 54 -1.04 -16.45 -7.98
N LEU A 55 -0.04 -15.60 -7.68
CA LEU A 55 0.20 -15.07 -6.34
C LEU A 55 -0.14 -13.58 -6.23
N THR A 56 -0.73 -13.21 -5.11
CA THR A 56 -0.91 -11.83 -4.66
C THR A 56 0.06 -11.51 -3.53
N VAL A 57 0.90 -10.50 -3.70
CA VAL A 57 1.85 -10.05 -2.66
C VAL A 57 1.12 -9.16 -1.67
N ASN A 58 1.32 -9.40 -0.37
CA ASN A 58 0.82 -8.56 0.71
C ASN A 58 1.94 -8.00 1.60
N PHE A 59 1.62 -7.00 2.41
CA PHE A 59 2.52 -6.33 3.36
C PHE A 59 2.03 -6.44 4.80
N TYR A 60 1.25 -7.48 5.13
CA TYR A 60 0.74 -7.73 6.49
C TYR A 60 1.80 -8.34 7.41
N ILE A 61 2.95 -7.68 7.44
CA ILE A 61 4.14 -8.00 8.19
C ILE A 61 4.67 -6.74 8.87
N ASP A 62 5.69 -6.87 9.71
CA ASP A 62 6.31 -5.76 10.41
C ASP A 62 6.87 -4.69 9.44
N ASP A 63 6.56 -3.42 9.64
CA ASP A 63 6.96 -2.28 8.80
C ASP A 63 8.46 -2.27 8.48
N LYS A 64 9.31 -2.63 9.46
CA LYS A 64 10.76 -2.70 9.25
C LYS A 64 11.17 -3.69 8.16
N SER A 65 10.35 -4.72 7.91
CA SER A 65 10.64 -5.76 6.91
C SER A 65 10.43 -5.27 5.48
N PHE A 66 9.69 -4.19 5.28
CA PHE A 66 9.44 -3.61 3.96
C PHE A 66 9.69 -2.09 3.86
N LEU A 67 10.27 -1.47 4.89
CA LEU A 67 10.58 -0.03 4.86
C LEU A 67 11.41 0.40 3.64
N GLN A 68 12.20 -0.50 3.10
CA GLN A 68 13.01 -0.27 1.91
C GLN A 68 12.16 0.08 0.67
N ILE A 69 10.91 -0.39 0.60
CA ILE A 69 10.02 -0.07 -0.53
C ILE A 69 9.63 1.42 -0.52
N TRP A 70 9.57 2.03 0.65
CA TRP A 70 9.42 3.48 0.78
C TRP A 70 10.70 4.23 0.43
N ASN A 71 11.84 3.73 0.90
CA ASN A 71 13.13 4.41 0.71
C ASN A 71 13.57 4.41 -0.75
N GLN A 72 13.37 3.29 -1.45
CA GLN A 72 13.86 3.04 -2.82
C GLN A 72 12.79 2.31 -3.66
N PRO A 73 11.63 2.94 -3.92
CA PRO A 73 10.49 2.27 -4.55
C PRO A 73 10.81 1.72 -5.95
N ASP A 74 11.61 2.43 -6.73
CA ASP A 74 11.94 2.08 -8.10
C ASP A 74 12.60 0.70 -8.23
N GLN A 75 13.35 0.28 -7.21
CA GLN A 75 14.05 -1.01 -7.22
C GLN A 75 13.10 -2.22 -7.19
N TYR A 76 11.85 -2.01 -6.80
CA TYR A 76 10.88 -3.09 -6.63
C TYR A 76 9.86 -3.20 -7.75
N ILE A 77 9.79 -2.24 -8.67
CA ILE A 77 8.77 -2.20 -9.73
C ILE A 77 8.79 -3.49 -10.57
N GLU A 78 9.94 -3.85 -11.12
CA GLU A 78 10.06 -5.04 -11.96
C GLU A 78 9.83 -6.34 -11.20
N HIS A 79 10.19 -6.38 -9.91
CA HIS A 79 9.88 -7.51 -9.05
C HIS A 79 8.37 -7.65 -8.85
N LEU A 80 7.69 -6.57 -8.50
CA LEU A 80 6.24 -6.58 -8.22
C LEU A 80 5.41 -6.89 -9.46
N LYS A 81 5.83 -6.47 -10.64
CA LYS A 81 5.18 -6.82 -11.93
C LYS A 81 5.15 -8.31 -12.22
N CYS A 82 6.01 -9.10 -11.60
CA CYS A 82 6.06 -10.55 -11.80
C CYS A 82 4.86 -11.28 -11.20
N PHE A 83 4.10 -10.65 -10.31
CA PHE A 83 2.97 -11.25 -9.59
C PHE A 83 1.63 -10.92 -10.23
N HIS A 84 0.58 -11.64 -9.82
CA HIS A 84 -0.80 -11.40 -10.26
C HIS A 84 -1.28 -10.01 -9.86
N SER A 85 -1.08 -9.70 -8.59
CA SER A 85 -1.42 -8.41 -7.98
C SER A 85 -0.59 -8.18 -6.72
N VAL A 86 -0.64 -6.96 -6.23
CA VAL A 86 0.10 -6.53 -5.03
C VAL A 86 -0.85 -5.69 -4.18
N CYS A 87 -0.98 -6.00 -2.90
CA CYS A 87 -1.64 -5.11 -1.96
C CYS A 87 -0.79 -3.84 -1.76
N SER A 88 -1.39 -2.67 -1.64
CA SER A 88 -0.62 -1.47 -1.30
C SER A 88 0.05 -1.64 0.07
N PRO A 89 1.26 -1.06 0.29
CA PRO A 89 2.03 -1.30 1.50
C PRO A 89 1.30 -0.87 2.77
N ASP A 90 1.02 -1.83 3.65
CA ASP A 90 0.19 -1.66 4.86
C ASP A 90 1.02 -1.14 6.04
N PHE A 91 1.48 0.11 5.98
CA PHE A 91 2.16 0.75 7.11
C PHE A 91 1.26 0.82 8.32
N THR A 92 1.83 0.55 9.50
CA THR A 92 1.08 0.43 10.76
C THR A 92 0.28 1.68 11.08
N ILE A 93 -1.02 1.51 11.21
CA ILE A 93 -1.97 2.48 11.75
C ILE A 93 -2.57 1.87 13.02
N ALA A 94 -2.42 2.53 14.16
CA ALA A 94 -2.80 1.96 15.45
C ALA A 94 -3.55 2.95 16.33
N SER A 95 -4.52 2.44 17.07
CA SER A 95 -5.18 3.20 18.13
C SER A 95 -4.14 3.57 19.21
N GLY A 96 -4.15 4.84 19.62
CA GLY A 96 -3.18 5.37 20.59
C GLY A 96 -1.87 5.91 19.98
N MET A 97 -1.61 5.67 18.70
CA MET A 97 -0.56 6.36 17.98
C MET A 97 -1.01 7.80 17.66
N PRO A 98 -0.11 8.80 17.66
CA PRO A 98 -0.45 10.16 17.26
C PRO A 98 -1.14 10.19 15.89
N THR A 99 -2.25 10.92 15.79
CA THR A 99 -3.05 10.99 14.55
C THR A 99 -2.21 11.40 13.34
N ALA A 100 -1.28 12.35 13.51
CA ALA A 100 -0.39 12.78 12.42
C ALA A 100 0.47 11.62 11.87
N LEU A 101 0.93 10.70 12.71
CA LEU A 101 1.69 9.53 12.27
C LEU A 101 0.80 8.51 11.57
N ASN A 102 -0.42 8.32 12.06
CA ASN A 102 -1.40 7.47 11.41
C ASN A 102 -1.75 7.98 10.01
N ILE A 103 -2.02 9.29 9.87
CA ILE A 103 -2.29 9.93 8.58
C ILE A 103 -1.08 9.83 7.66
N TYR A 104 0.14 10.03 8.18
CA TYR A 104 1.35 9.88 7.39
C TYR A 104 1.54 8.44 6.88
N ASN A 105 1.19 7.45 7.69
CA ASN A 105 1.23 6.04 7.25
C ASN A 105 0.17 5.73 6.21
N LEU A 106 -1.03 6.29 6.33
CA LEU A 106 -2.06 6.22 5.29
C LEU A 106 -1.56 6.86 3.98
N TYR A 107 -0.96 8.06 4.08
CA TYR A 107 -0.37 8.74 2.93
C TYR A 107 0.70 7.88 2.24
N ARG A 108 1.64 7.28 2.99
CA ARG A 108 2.69 6.42 2.42
C ARG A 108 2.12 5.19 1.71
N ASN A 109 1.10 4.55 2.29
CA ASN A 109 0.40 3.43 1.68
C ASN A 109 -0.15 3.83 0.31
N HIS A 110 -0.90 4.93 0.26
CA HIS A 110 -1.57 5.39 -0.94
C HIS A 110 -0.61 5.96 -1.98
N ALA A 111 0.42 6.70 -1.56
CA ALA A 111 1.43 7.25 -2.47
C ALA A 111 2.18 6.13 -3.21
N LEU A 112 2.61 5.09 -2.50
CA LEU A 112 3.24 3.92 -3.12
C LEU A 112 2.25 3.12 -3.97
N GLY A 113 1.02 2.94 -3.48
CA GLY A 113 -0.02 2.24 -4.24
C GLY A 113 -0.30 2.91 -5.58
N PHE A 114 -0.49 4.23 -5.58
CA PHE A 114 -0.67 5.01 -6.80
C PHE A 114 0.55 4.90 -7.72
N TYR A 115 1.75 5.10 -7.18
CA TYR A 115 2.99 5.08 -7.95
C TYR A 115 3.22 3.74 -8.67
N PHE A 116 3.08 2.65 -7.96
CA PHE A 116 3.25 1.33 -8.55
C PHE A 116 2.17 1.02 -9.59
N GLU A 117 0.94 1.45 -9.35
CA GLU A 117 -0.17 1.20 -10.26
C GLU A 117 0.05 1.92 -11.60
N ILE A 118 0.41 3.21 -11.59
CA ILE A 118 0.70 3.94 -12.85
C ILE A 118 1.91 3.41 -13.60
N LEU A 119 2.79 2.67 -12.93
CA LEU A 119 3.94 2.00 -13.54
C LEU A 119 3.64 0.56 -13.96
N GLY A 120 2.39 0.12 -13.88
CA GLY A 120 1.91 -1.16 -14.42
C GLY A 120 1.91 -2.33 -13.46
N VAL A 121 1.97 -2.08 -12.15
CA VAL A 121 1.70 -3.10 -11.12
C VAL A 121 0.21 -3.11 -10.82
N ASN A 122 -0.44 -4.28 -10.81
CA ASN A 122 -1.84 -4.41 -10.41
C ASN A 122 -1.98 -4.22 -8.89
N ILE A 123 -2.39 -3.05 -8.44
CA ILE A 123 -2.48 -2.71 -7.02
C ILE A 123 -3.90 -2.93 -6.48
N ILE A 124 -3.99 -3.68 -5.39
CA ILE A 124 -5.20 -3.82 -4.56
C ILE A 124 -5.01 -2.89 -3.34
N PRO A 125 -5.80 -1.83 -3.19
CA PRO A 125 -5.69 -0.94 -2.03
C PRO A 125 -5.85 -1.71 -0.71
N SER A 126 -4.92 -1.53 0.22
CA SER A 126 -5.01 -2.05 1.59
C SER A 126 -5.71 -1.03 2.46
N VAL A 127 -6.76 -1.46 3.16
CA VAL A 127 -7.50 -0.62 4.11
C VAL A 127 -7.31 -1.12 5.54
N ASN A 128 -7.18 -0.18 6.46
CA ASN A 128 -7.11 -0.43 7.88
C ASN A 128 -8.41 -0.01 8.55
N VAL A 129 -8.94 -0.85 9.44
CA VAL A 129 -10.10 -0.49 10.28
C VAL A 129 -9.65 -0.57 11.72
N ILE A 130 -9.58 0.57 12.42
CA ILE A 130 -9.05 0.62 13.79
C ILE A 130 -10.15 0.96 14.79
N SER A 131 -10.53 2.23 14.88
CA SER A 131 -11.56 2.65 15.83
C SER A 131 -12.47 3.72 15.22
N PRO A 132 -13.61 4.02 15.83
CA PRO A 132 -14.51 5.06 15.34
C PRO A 132 -13.88 6.46 15.23
N LYS A 133 -12.80 6.73 15.95
CA LYS A 133 -12.10 8.03 15.88
C LYS A 133 -11.41 8.27 14.54
N GLU A 134 -10.88 7.20 13.94
CA GLU A 134 -10.13 7.26 12.69
C GLU A 134 -11.04 7.09 11.47
N MET A 135 -12.29 6.66 11.67
CA MET A 135 -13.25 6.45 10.57
C MET A 135 -13.43 7.64 9.63
N PRO A 136 -13.39 8.91 10.08
CA PRO A 136 -13.58 10.04 9.18
C PRO A 136 -12.56 10.16 8.04
N TRP A 137 -11.37 9.59 8.21
CA TRP A 137 -10.29 9.73 7.21
C TRP A 137 -9.65 8.41 6.78
N ILE A 138 -9.95 7.31 7.46
CA ILE A 138 -9.26 6.04 7.23
C ILE A 138 -9.46 5.48 5.81
N PHE A 139 -10.52 5.89 5.15
CA PHE A 139 -10.86 5.49 3.78
C PHE A 139 -10.52 6.56 2.73
N ASP A 140 -9.96 7.71 3.14
CA ASP A 140 -9.51 8.73 2.19
C ASP A 140 -8.54 8.10 1.19
N GLY A 141 -8.65 8.46 -0.08
CA GLY A 141 -7.86 7.91 -1.18
C GLY A 141 -8.23 6.48 -1.60
N THR A 142 -9.13 5.79 -0.87
CA THR A 142 -9.61 4.48 -1.28
C THR A 142 -10.66 4.62 -2.39
N PRO A 143 -10.45 4.03 -3.58
CA PRO A 143 -11.34 4.23 -4.71
C PRO A 143 -12.70 3.57 -4.49
N HIS A 144 -13.76 4.24 -4.97
CA HIS A 144 -15.09 3.65 -5.01
C HIS A 144 -15.16 2.46 -5.99
N ARG A 145 -15.97 1.44 -5.66
CA ARG A 145 -16.20 0.27 -6.51
C ARG A 145 -14.93 -0.45 -6.93
N SER A 146 -14.01 -0.61 -5.98
CA SER A 146 -12.75 -1.31 -6.18
C SER A 146 -12.65 -2.56 -5.30
N THR A 147 -11.86 -3.52 -5.74
CA THR A 147 -11.36 -4.56 -4.84
C THR A 147 -10.44 -3.90 -3.82
N VAL A 148 -10.61 -4.24 -2.54
CA VAL A 148 -9.75 -3.79 -1.45
C VAL A 148 -9.26 -4.99 -0.65
N SER A 149 -8.17 -4.83 0.04
CA SER A 149 -7.58 -5.83 0.92
C SER A 149 -7.60 -5.33 2.37
N CYS A 150 -7.93 -6.21 3.30
CA CYS A 150 -7.93 -5.90 4.73
C CYS A 150 -7.34 -7.06 5.51
N CYS A 151 -6.44 -6.76 6.45
CA CYS A 151 -5.88 -7.74 7.37
C CYS A 151 -6.65 -7.73 8.70
N THR A 152 -7.08 -8.90 9.15
CA THR A 152 -7.74 -9.08 10.45
C THR A 152 -6.79 -9.57 11.56
N ASN A 153 -5.53 -9.85 11.23
CA ASN A 153 -4.54 -10.32 12.21
C ASN A 153 -4.31 -9.29 13.32
N GLY A 154 -4.35 -9.75 14.57
CA GLY A 154 -4.15 -8.90 15.75
C GLY A 154 -5.34 -8.00 16.13
N ARG A 155 -6.45 -8.04 15.38
CA ARG A 155 -7.64 -7.20 15.61
C ARG A 155 -8.80 -7.95 16.23
N VAL A 156 -8.84 -9.26 16.08
CA VAL A 156 -9.83 -10.12 16.75
C VAL A 156 -9.26 -10.50 18.11
N ARG A 157 -9.64 -9.76 19.17
CA ARG A 157 -9.43 -10.26 20.52
C ARG A 157 -10.42 -11.42 20.70
N SER A 158 -9.89 -12.64 20.87
CA SER A 158 -10.68 -13.70 21.45
C SER A 158 -11.17 -13.22 22.83
N LYS A 159 -12.49 -13.20 23.03
CA LYS A 159 -13.11 -12.99 24.34
C LYS A 159 -12.76 -14.15 25.25
#